data_ab2fd58589db31fcc3d4ef614c24146e
#
_entry.id   ab2fd58589db31fcc3d4ef614c24146e
#
_cell.length_a   1.000
_cell.length_b   1.000
_cell.length_c   1.000
_cell.angle_alpha   90.00
_cell.angle_beta   90.00
_cell.angle_gamma   90.00
#
_symmetry.space_group_name_H-M   'P 1'
#
loop_
_entity.id
_entity.type
_entity.pdbx_description
1 polymer ?
#
loop_
_entity_poly.entity_id
_entity_poly.type
_entity_poly.pdbx_seq_one_letter_code
_entity_poly.pdbx_strand_id
1 'polypeptide(L)'
;MSSIVESLLCTRPVCAWAAERWTLTFLGDCGEQIFQEEVPKLVHLLYTCLRSTRQSARRCFVLRAVFLLAHSHPQPVLDSLLQACLPTDSDMVEVWRSLGRSVLGCQILVCLTEKLRAAGKSSHRSECCTRELGSSQAALEPRTITHALCEVVSVLQRKTLVQRLLPSLLPGLLRQVSETLGEELAPSVGDLESADMPGSLFVAALELVLARCLDNRWLRLLREQGAWASLAEPRAHSTGVCLLAR
;
A
#
# COMPACT_ATOMS: atom_id res chain seq x y z
N MET A 1 -17.40 -8.36 -19.03
CA MET A 1 -16.01 -8.59 -18.61
C MET A 1 -15.86 -9.70 -17.56
N SER A 2 -16.64 -9.71 -16.50
CA SER A 2 -16.51 -10.73 -15.43
C SER A 2 -16.45 -12.16 -15.93
N SER A 3 -17.33 -12.58 -16.87
CA SER A 3 -17.34 -13.94 -17.44
C SER A 3 -16.05 -14.31 -18.19
N ILE A 4 -15.38 -13.35 -18.84
CA ILE A 4 -14.09 -13.62 -19.51
C ILE A 4 -13.01 -13.82 -18.45
N VAL A 5 -13.00 -12.98 -17.41
CA VAL A 5 -12.01 -13.09 -16.31
C VAL A 5 -12.27 -14.36 -15.48
N GLU A 6 -13.53 -14.75 -15.26
CA GLU A 6 -13.87 -16.04 -14.64
C GLU A 6 -13.34 -17.24 -15.44
N SER A 7 -13.31 -17.12 -16.76
CA SER A 7 -12.71 -18.15 -17.63
C SER A 7 -11.20 -18.31 -17.42
N LEU A 8 -10.52 -17.35 -16.79
CA LEU A 8 -9.11 -17.48 -16.37
C LEU A 8 -8.93 -18.57 -15.29
N LEU A 9 -9.95 -18.85 -14.51
CA LEU A 9 -9.94 -19.91 -13.49
C LEU A 9 -10.25 -21.29 -14.09
N CYS A 10 -10.51 -21.37 -15.40
CA CYS A 10 -10.79 -22.62 -16.09
C CYS A 10 -9.56 -23.54 -16.09
N THR A 11 -9.77 -24.81 -15.79
CA THR A 11 -8.71 -25.83 -15.74
C THR A 11 -8.23 -26.25 -17.14
N ARG A 12 -8.97 -25.92 -18.21
CA ARG A 12 -8.62 -26.23 -19.59
C ARG A 12 -7.61 -25.21 -20.12
N PRO A 13 -6.36 -25.62 -20.50
CA PRO A 13 -5.29 -24.69 -20.89
C PRO A 13 -5.66 -23.78 -22.05
N VAL A 14 -6.37 -24.32 -23.05
CA VAL A 14 -6.78 -23.57 -24.26
C VAL A 14 -7.78 -22.46 -23.91
N CYS A 15 -8.75 -22.76 -23.04
CA CYS A 15 -9.74 -21.76 -22.61
C CYS A 15 -9.07 -20.66 -21.77
N ALA A 16 -8.17 -21.02 -20.86
CA ALA A 16 -7.43 -20.09 -20.06
C ALA A 16 -6.54 -19.15 -20.91
N TRP A 17 -5.82 -19.73 -21.88
CA TRP A 17 -4.98 -18.94 -22.80
C TRP A 17 -5.81 -17.97 -23.66
N ALA A 18 -6.95 -18.43 -24.20
CA ALA A 18 -7.85 -17.56 -24.94
C ALA A 18 -8.39 -16.42 -24.06
N ALA A 19 -8.81 -16.73 -22.82
CA ALA A 19 -9.28 -15.74 -21.84
C ALA A 19 -8.19 -14.71 -21.49
N GLU A 20 -6.94 -15.14 -21.32
CA GLU A 20 -5.79 -14.26 -21.09
C GLU A 20 -5.62 -13.26 -22.24
N ARG A 21 -5.61 -13.72 -23.46
CA ARG A 21 -5.48 -12.84 -24.63
C ARG A 21 -6.64 -11.85 -24.73
N TRP A 22 -7.87 -12.34 -24.63
CA TRP A 22 -9.06 -11.48 -24.68
C TRP A 22 -9.06 -10.44 -23.58
N THR A 23 -8.68 -10.82 -22.35
CA THR A 23 -8.62 -9.89 -21.22
C THR A 23 -7.62 -8.75 -21.49
N LEU A 24 -6.40 -9.08 -21.95
CA LEU A 24 -5.39 -8.05 -22.23
C LEU A 24 -5.80 -7.13 -23.38
N THR A 25 -6.34 -7.69 -24.48
CA THR A 25 -6.81 -6.88 -25.61
C THR A 25 -7.94 -5.97 -25.17
N PHE A 26 -8.93 -6.51 -24.46
CA PHE A 26 -10.06 -5.70 -23.99
C PHE A 26 -9.64 -4.60 -23.00
N LEU A 27 -8.78 -4.91 -22.04
CA LEU A 27 -8.27 -3.92 -21.10
C LEU A 27 -7.40 -2.86 -21.78
N GLY A 28 -6.66 -3.23 -22.85
CA GLY A 28 -5.86 -2.29 -23.64
C GLY A 28 -6.70 -1.35 -24.50
N ASP A 29 -7.72 -1.88 -25.15
CA ASP A 29 -8.48 -1.15 -26.17
C ASP A 29 -9.74 -0.48 -25.61
N CYS A 30 -10.37 -1.10 -24.60
CA CYS A 30 -11.66 -0.70 -24.04
C CYS A 30 -11.63 -0.49 -22.52
N GLY A 31 -10.45 -0.41 -21.91
CA GLY A 31 -10.32 -0.30 -20.45
C GLY A 31 -11.09 0.88 -19.87
N GLU A 32 -11.07 2.03 -20.53
CA GLU A 32 -11.79 3.24 -20.10
C GLU A 32 -13.32 3.11 -20.12
N GLN A 33 -13.85 2.14 -20.89
CA GLN A 33 -15.29 1.90 -21.00
C GLN A 33 -15.83 0.99 -19.87
N ILE A 34 -14.96 0.47 -19.01
CA ILE A 34 -15.35 -0.34 -17.87
C ILE A 34 -16.01 0.58 -16.83
N PHE A 35 -17.19 0.20 -16.37
CA PHE A 35 -17.86 0.93 -15.30
C PHE A 35 -17.05 0.83 -14.01
N GLN A 36 -16.90 1.96 -13.31
CA GLN A 36 -16.10 2.03 -12.08
C GLN A 36 -16.57 1.04 -11.00
N GLU A 37 -17.86 0.72 -10.96
CA GLU A 37 -18.47 -0.24 -10.05
C GLU A 37 -18.05 -1.69 -10.30
N GLU A 38 -17.59 -2.01 -11.53
CA GLU A 38 -17.08 -3.34 -11.87
C GLU A 38 -15.59 -3.53 -11.55
N VAL A 39 -14.83 -2.43 -11.40
CA VAL A 39 -13.39 -2.49 -11.16
C VAL A 39 -13.03 -3.30 -9.92
N PRO A 40 -13.69 -3.14 -8.76
CA PRO A 40 -13.39 -3.94 -7.57
C PRO A 40 -13.54 -5.45 -7.80
N LYS A 41 -14.57 -5.86 -8.53
CA LYS A 41 -14.81 -7.27 -8.87
C LYS A 41 -13.70 -7.82 -9.77
N LEU A 42 -13.27 -7.04 -10.76
CA LEU A 42 -12.19 -7.42 -11.66
C LEU A 42 -10.85 -7.54 -10.91
N VAL A 43 -10.54 -6.59 -10.03
CA VAL A 43 -9.35 -6.64 -9.18
C VAL A 43 -9.36 -7.89 -8.31
N HIS A 44 -10.49 -8.19 -7.67
CA HIS A 44 -10.64 -9.39 -6.84
C HIS A 44 -10.43 -10.68 -7.64
N LEU A 45 -11.01 -10.80 -8.84
CA LEU A 45 -10.85 -11.96 -9.72
C LEU A 45 -9.40 -12.12 -10.18
N LEU A 46 -8.75 -11.03 -10.61
CA LEU A 46 -7.34 -11.03 -11.00
C LEU A 46 -6.44 -11.44 -9.84
N TYR A 47 -6.69 -10.92 -8.66
CA TYR A 47 -5.95 -11.29 -7.47
C TYR A 47 -6.15 -12.76 -7.08
N THR A 48 -7.38 -13.28 -7.15
CA THR A 48 -7.67 -14.70 -6.93
C THR A 48 -6.93 -15.58 -7.95
N CYS A 49 -6.87 -15.15 -9.22
CA CYS A 49 -6.10 -15.82 -10.25
C CYS A 49 -4.59 -15.81 -9.95
N LEU A 50 -4.05 -14.71 -9.43
CA LEU A 50 -2.64 -14.60 -9.03
C LEU A 50 -2.30 -15.60 -7.91
N ARG A 51 -3.14 -15.68 -6.87
CA ARG A 51 -2.98 -16.60 -5.74
C ARG A 51 -3.08 -18.07 -6.14
N SER A 52 -3.93 -18.39 -7.12
CA SER A 52 -4.16 -19.77 -7.58
C SER A 52 -3.06 -20.30 -8.49
N THR A 53 -2.21 -19.43 -9.05
CA THR A 53 -1.19 -19.83 -10.04
C THR A 53 0.23 -19.65 -9.53
N ARG A 54 1.06 -20.68 -9.78
CA ARG A 54 2.51 -20.61 -9.55
C ARG A 54 3.31 -20.48 -10.88
N GLN A 55 2.64 -20.54 -12.02
CA GLN A 55 3.28 -20.42 -13.32
C GLN A 55 3.68 -18.98 -13.60
N SER A 56 4.96 -18.73 -13.82
CA SER A 56 5.53 -17.40 -14.02
C SER A 56 4.87 -16.63 -15.18
N ALA A 57 4.61 -17.29 -16.31
CA ALA A 57 3.94 -16.67 -17.45
C ALA A 57 2.54 -16.16 -17.12
N ARG A 58 1.78 -16.92 -16.34
CA ARG A 58 0.43 -16.58 -15.92
C ARG A 58 0.44 -15.47 -14.87
N ARG A 59 1.42 -15.47 -13.97
CA ARG A 59 1.63 -14.36 -13.02
C ARG A 59 1.93 -13.06 -13.77
N CYS A 60 2.84 -13.08 -14.74
CA CYS A 60 3.14 -11.93 -15.60
C CYS A 60 1.90 -11.40 -16.33
N PHE A 61 1.04 -12.31 -16.83
CA PHE A 61 -0.22 -11.93 -17.45
C PHE A 61 -1.11 -11.17 -16.45
N VAL A 62 -1.34 -11.71 -15.24
CA VAL A 62 -2.20 -11.08 -14.23
C VAL A 62 -1.67 -9.71 -13.83
N LEU A 63 -0.37 -9.60 -13.58
CA LEU A 63 0.28 -8.31 -13.24
C LEU A 63 0.10 -7.28 -14.36
N ARG A 64 0.20 -7.70 -15.62
CA ARG A 64 -0.07 -6.84 -16.77
C ARG A 64 -1.53 -6.43 -16.87
N ALA A 65 -2.47 -7.34 -16.58
CA ALA A 65 -3.90 -7.02 -16.56
C ALA A 65 -4.23 -6.00 -15.45
N VAL A 66 -3.67 -6.19 -14.25
CA VAL A 66 -3.80 -5.20 -13.14
C VAL A 66 -3.22 -3.85 -13.54
N PHE A 67 -2.06 -3.83 -14.21
CA PHE A 67 -1.45 -2.58 -14.70
C PHE A 67 -2.36 -1.86 -15.70
N LEU A 68 -2.91 -2.57 -16.71
CA LEU A 68 -3.82 -1.96 -17.69
C LEU A 68 -5.09 -1.42 -17.03
N LEU A 69 -5.65 -2.17 -16.09
CA LEU A 69 -6.83 -1.73 -15.34
C LEU A 69 -6.50 -0.49 -14.48
N ALA A 70 -5.33 -0.46 -13.82
CA ALA A 70 -4.87 0.68 -13.04
C ALA A 70 -4.54 1.90 -13.93
N HIS A 71 -4.15 1.69 -15.19
CA HIS A 71 -3.92 2.78 -16.14
C HIS A 71 -5.22 3.50 -16.48
N SER A 72 -6.31 2.77 -16.70
CA SER A 72 -7.64 3.32 -17.02
C SER A 72 -8.38 3.81 -15.76
N HIS A 73 -8.24 3.11 -14.63
CA HIS A 73 -9.00 3.37 -13.40
C HIS A 73 -8.10 3.39 -12.16
N PRO A 74 -7.19 4.37 -12.03
CA PRO A 74 -6.16 4.35 -10.98
C PRO A 74 -6.73 4.36 -9.56
N GLN A 75 -7.69 5.21 -9.25
CA GLN A 75 -8.28 5.30 -7.90
C GLN A 75 -9.09 4.06 -7.51
N PRO A 76 -10.07 3.59 -8.31
CA PRO A 76 -10.84 2.39 -7.98
C PRO A 76 -9.96 1.14 -7.80
N VAL A 77 -8.90 0.99 -8.62
CA VAL A 77 -7.97 -0.13 -8.48
C VAL A 77 -7.18 -0.04 -7.19
N LEU A 78 -6.63 1.15 -6.87
CA LEU A 78 -5.90 1.35 -5.61
C LEU A 78 -6.78 1.09 -4.39
N ASP A 79 -8.02 1.60 -4.38
CA ASP A 79 -8.96 1.36 -3.29
C ASP A 79 -9.27 -0.12 -3.12
N SER A 80 -9.50 -0.81 -4.23
CA SER A 80 -9.76 -2.25 -4.24
C SER A 80 -8.57 -3.06 -3.74
N LEU A 81 -7.35 -2.72 -4.16
CA LEU A 81 -6.13 -3.38 -3.72
C LEU A 81 -5.88 -3.15 -2.22
N LEU A 82 -6.10 -1.95 -1.71
CA LEU A 82 -5.93 -1.63 -0.29
C LEU A 82 -7.00 -2.30 0.60
N GLN A 83 -8.21 -2.54 0.08
CA GLN A 83 -9.29 -3.21 0.80
C GLN A 83 -9.18 -4.75 0.75
N ALA A 84 -8.64 -5.30 -0.35
CA ALA A 84 -8.60 -6.74 -0.58
C ALA A 84 -7.49 -7.47 0.21
N CYS A 85 -6.59 -6.76 0.89
CA CYS A 85 -5.28 -7.31 1.22
C CYS A 85 -5.03 -7.46 2.70
N LEU A 86 -4.57 -8.65 3.05
CA LEU A 86 -3.75 -8.82 4.25
C LEU A 86 -2.36 -8.23 3.95
N PRO A 87 -1.81 -7.37 4.81
CA PRO A 87 -0.57 -6.63 4.56
C PRO A 87 0.67 -7.49 4.26
N THR A 88 0.65 -8.75 4.64
CA THR A 88 1.79 -9.69 4.58
C THR A 88 1.73 -10.68 3.42
N ASP A 89 0.76 -10.56 2.50
CA ASP A 89 0.63 -11.48 1.38
C ASP A 89 1.69 -11.21 0.31
N SER A 90 2.54 -12.22 0.04
CA SER A 90 3.62 -12.16 -0.96
C SER A 90 3.12 -11.84 -2.37
N ASP A 91 1.92 -12.29 -2.73
CA ASP A 91 1.31 -12.03 -4.03
C ASP A 91 0.94 -10.55 -4.17
N MET A 92 0.48 -9.93 -3.08
CA MET A 92 0.19 -8.51 -3.06
C MET A 92 1.46 -7.65 -3.10
N VAL A 93 2.51 -8.06 -2.41
CA VAL A 93 3.84 -7.44 -2.50
C VAL A 93 4.31 -7.41 -3.97
N GLU A 94 4.12 -8.50 -4.72
CA GLU A 94 4.46 -8.56 -6.14
C GLU A 94 3.62 -7.59 -6.98
N VAL A 95 2.32 -7.45 -6.70
CA VAL A 95 1.44 -6.46 -7.36
C VAL A 95 1.96 -5.05 -7.12
N TRP A 96 2.21 -4.65 -5.86
CA TRP A 96 2.69 -3.31 -5.53
C TRP A 96 4.05 -3.01 -6.15
N ARG A 97 4.98 -3.97 -6.12
CA ARG A 97 6.29 -3.83 -6.77
C ARG A 97 6.17 -3.72 -8.29
N SER A 98 5.27 -4.50 -8.92
CA SER A 98 5.02 -4.43 -10.36
C SER A 98 4.49 -3.05 -10.77
N LEU A 99 3.50 -2.56 -10.04
CA LEU A 99 2.94 -1.22 -10.24
C LEU A 99 3.97 -0.12 -9.98
N GLY A 100 4.79 -0.23 -8.94
CA GLY A 100 5.84 0.72 -8.59
C GLY A 100 6.95 0.83 -9.65
N ARG A 101 7.28 -0.27 -10.34
CA ARG A 101 8.25 -0.28 -11.45
C ARG A 101 7.68 0.29 -12.74
N SER A 102 6.37 0.33 -12.87
CA SER A 102 5.68 0.81 -14.07
C SER A 102 5.71 2.33 -14.22
N VAL A 103 5.23 2.81 -15.36
CA VAL A 103 5.04 4.26 -15.60
C VAL A 103 4.05 4.89 -14.60
N LEU A 104 3.14 4.10 -14.04
CA LEU A 104 2.16 4.53 -13.04
C LEU A 104 2.77 4.70 -11.63
N GLY A 105 3.97 4.18 -11.37
CA GLY A 105 4.56 4.18 -10.02
C GLY A 105 4.60 5.55 -9.37
N CYS A 106 4.84 6.60 -10.16
CA CYS A 106 4.81 7.99 -9.67
C CYS A 106 3.41 8.44 -9.22
N GLN A 107 2.39 8.14 -10.03
CA GLN A 107 1.00 8.49 -9.74
C GLN A 107 0.50 7.72 -8.52
N ILE A 108 0.82 6.43 -8.45
CA ILE A 108 0.45 5.56 -7.33
C ILE A 108 1.05 6.08 -6.02
N LEU A 109 2.33 6.47 -6.02
CA LEU A 109 2.98 7.04 -4.84
C LEU A 109 2.28 8.32 -4.37
N VAL A 110 1.89 9.22 -5.29
CA VAL A 110 1.12 10.42 -4.94
C VAL A 110 -0.21 10.05 -4.30
N CYS A 111 -0.97 9.14 -4.91
CA CYS A 111 -2.26 8.69 -4.38
C CYS A 111 -2.13 8.04 -2.99
N LEU A 112 -1.13 7.16 -2.78
CA LEU A 112 -0.88 6.55 -1.47
C LEU A 112 -0.51 7.60 -0.41
N THR A 113 0.29 8.62 -0.79
CA THR A 113 0.64 9.72 0.11
C THR A 113 -0.60 10.52 0.54
N GLU A 114 -1.51 10.80 -0.40
CA GLU A 114 -2.77 11.50 -0.11
C GLU A 114 -3.69 10.67 0.79
N LYS A 115 -3.79 9.36 0.54
CA LYS A 115 -4.58 8.46 1.38
C LYS A 115 -4.01 8.34 2.81
N LEU A 116 -2.69 8.24 2.95
CA LEU A 116 -2.04 8.24 4.27
C LEU A 116 -2.34 9.54 5.04
N ARG A 117 -2.29 10.69 4.34
CA ARG A 117 -2.63 11.97 4.94
C ARG A 117 -4.10 12.09 5.33
N ALA A 118 -5.00 11.50 4.55
CA ALA A 118 -6.44 11.51 4.82
C ALA A 118 -6.79 10.60 6.00
N ALA A 119 -6.18 9.42 6.10
CA ALA A 119 -6.37 8.47 7.20
C ALA A 119 -6.04 9.10 8.56
N GLY A 120 -4.96 9.88 8.66
CA GLY A 120 -4.60 10.58 9.89
C GLY A 120 -5.55 11.72 10.30
N LYS A 121 -6.44 12.18 9.43
CA LYS A 121 -7.46 13.18 9.78
C LYS A 121 -8.75 12.57 10.32
N SER A 122 -9.02 11.32 9.99
CA SER A 122 -10.23 10.61 10.44
C SER A 122 -10.17 10.21 11.90
N SER A 123 -8.98 9.92 12.44
CA SER A 123 -8.77 9.52 13.83
C SER A 123 -9.23 10.61 14.81
N HIS A 124 -9.00 11.88 14.51
CA HIS A 124 -9.41 13.01 15.38
C HIS A 124 -10.92 13.32 15.38
N ARG A 125 -11.68 12.79 14.42
CA ARG A 125 -13.12 13.07 14.30
C ARG A 125 -14.02 12.06 15.00
N SER A 126 -13.48 10.92 15.43
CA SER A 126 -14.27 9.83 16.01
C SER A 126 -14.63 10.01 17.48
N GLU A 127 -14.06 11.01 18.18
CA GLU A 127 -14.35 11.22 19.61
C GLU A 127 -15.59 12.06 19.91
N CYS A 128 -16.23 12.66 18.93
CA CYS A 128 -17.34 13.60 19.22
C CYS A 128 -18.48 13.58 18.21
N CYS A 129 -19.12 12.45 17.92
CA CYS A 129 -20.51 12.42 17.44
C CYS A 129 -20.99 10.99 17.14
N THR A 130 -22.01 10.57 17.85
CA THR A 130 -23.10 9.62 17.53
C THR A 130 -23.00 8.83 16.21
N ARG A 131 -23.07 7.49 16.39
CA ARG A 131 -23.33 6.50 15.34
C ARG A 131 -24.56 6.89 14.54
N GLU A 132 -24.38 7.46 13.35
CA GLU A 132 -25.40 7.43 12.33
C GLU A 132 -25.07 6.32 11.32
N LEU A 133 -26.01 5.40 11.18
CA LEU A 133 -26.05 4.35 10.17
C LEU A 133 -26.09 4.99 8.78
N GLY A 134 -25.13 4.69 7.95
CA GLY A 134 -25.28 4.93 6.52
C GLY A 134 -23.99 5.31 5.80
N SER A 135 -23.40 4.34 5.13
CA SER A 135 -22.21 4.41 4.29
C SER A 135 -20.94 3.92 4.99
N SER A 136 -20.84 2.59 5.09
CA SER A 136 -19.61 1.89 5.51
C SER A 136 -18.57 1.94 4.39
N GLN A 137 -17.98 3.10 4.17
CA GLN A 137 -16.66 3.18 3.57
C GLN A 137 -15.70 2.84 4.69
N ALA A 138 -15.32 1.56 4.79
CA ALA A 138 -14.35 1.09 5.78
C ALA A 138 -13.12 2.01 5.70
N ALA A 139 -12.81 2.69 6.79
CA ALA A 139 -11.65 3.57 6.84
C ALA A 139 -10.42 2.71 6.50
N LEU A 140 -9.71 3.09 5.44
CA LEU A 140 -8.51 2.37 4.99
C LEU A 140 -7.49 2.40 6.13
N GLU A 141 -7.06 1.23 6.58
CA GLU A 141 -6.09 1.14 7.67
C GLU A 141 -4.76 1.77 7.26
N PRO A 142 -4.21 2.70 8.06
CA PRO A 142 -2.92 3.33 7.78
C PRO A 142 -1.79 2.32 7.57
N ARG A 143 -1.86 1.17 8.25
CA ARG A 143 -0.89 0.07 8.11
C ARG A 143 -0.85 -0.49 6.69
N THR A 144 -2.02 -0.78 6.10
CA THR A 144 -2.12 -1.30 4.73
C THR A 144 -1.57 -0.31 3.72
N ILE A 145 -1.90 0.99 3.89
CA ILE A 145 -1.38 2.06 3.02
C ILE A 145 0.15 2.14 3.14
N THR A 146 0.68 2.03 4.36
CA THR A 146 2.13 2.12 4.60
C THR A 146 2.88 0.92 4.04
N HIS A 147 2.34 -0.30 4.13
CA HIS A 147 2.91 -1.46 3.46
C HIS A 147 2.98 -1.26 1.94
N ALA A 148 1.88 -0.86 1.31
CA ALA A 148 1.84 -0.57 -0.13
C ALA A 148 2.87 0.51 -0.52
N LEU A 149 2.97 1.57 0.30
CA LEU A 149 3.93 2.66 0.11
C LEU A 149 5.37 2.15 0.18
N CYS A 150 5.72 1.32 1.16
CA CYS A 150 7.06 0.73 1.27
C CYS A 150 7.42 -0.09 0.03
N GLU A 151 6.50 -0.92 -0.46
CA GLU A 151 6.73 -1.75 -1.63
C GLU A 151 6.93 -0.92 -2.90
N VAL A 152 6.11 0.13 -3.09
CA VAL A 152 6.25 1.05 -4.21
C VAL A 152 7.55 1.84 -4.13
N VAL A 153 7.87 2.43 -2.97
CA VAL A 153 9.10 3.22 -2.75
C VAL A 153 10.35 2.36 -2.94
N SER A 154 10.33 1.09 -2.51
CA SER A 154 11.48 0.18 -2.62
C SER A 154 11.94 -0.02 -4.06
N VAL A 155 11.03 -0.01 -5.03
CA VAL A 155 11.30 -0.29 -6.44
C VAL A 155 11.24 0.92 -7.35
N LEU A 156 10.74 2.06 -6.86
CA LEU A 156 10.60 3.28 -7.66
C LEU A 156 11.96 3.81 -8.09
N GLN A 157 12.14 4.04 -9.40
CA GLN A 157 13.43 4.52 -9.93
C GLN A 157 13.65 6.01 -9.72
N ARG A 158 12.58 6.81 -9.67
CA ARG A 158 12.63 8.27 -9.58
C ARG A 158 12.75 8.77 -8.13
N LYS A 159 13.97 8.86 -7.63
CA LYS A 159 14.26 9.40 -6.28
C LYS A 159 13.75 10.84 -6.07
N THR A 160 13.81 11.67 -7.11
CA THR A 160 13.38 13.09 -7.04
C THR A 160 11.90 13.24 -6.68
N LEU A 161 11.05 12.28 -7.06
CA LEU A 161 9.64 12.32 -6.66
C LEU A 161 9.48 12.05 -5.16
N VAL A 162 10.20 11.06 -4.62
CA VAL A 162 10.16 10.76 -3.18
C VAL A 162 10.62 11.99 -2.39
N GLN A 163 11.69 12.65 -2.83
CA GLN A 163 12.18 13.90 -2.22
C GLN A 163 11.12 15.02 -2.24
N ARG A 164 10.40 15.18 -3.36
CA ARG A 164 9.31 16.17 -3.46
C ARG A 164 8.12 15.85 -2.54
N LEU A 165 7.82 14.58 -2.33
CA LEU A 165 6.73 14.16 -1.47
C LEU A 165 7.12 14.05 0.01
N LEU A 166 8.41 14.13 0.33
CA LEU A 166 8.93 14.03 1.69
C LEU A 166 8.22 14.97 2.69
N PRO A 167 7.95 16.26 2.38
CA PRO A 167 7.23 17.15 3.28
C PRO A 167 5.80 16.69 3.63
N SER A 168 5.20 15.88 2.75
CA SER A 168 3.85 15.32 2.98
C SER A 168 3.90 13.95 3.64
N LEU A 169 4.91 13.13 3.32
CA LEU A 169 5.09 11.78 3.84
C LEU A 169 5.58 11.79 5.30
N LEU A 170 6.58 12.61 5.59
CA LEU A 170 7.23 12.64 6.90
C LEU A 170 6.25 12.92 8.06
N PRO A 171 5.42 13.98 8.02
CA PRO A 171 4.44 14.23 9.09
C PRO A 171 3.38 13.12 9.19
N GLY A 172 2.96 12.54 8.06
CA GLY A 172 2.00 11.44 8.04
C GLY A 172 2.53 10.21 8.74
N LEU A 173 3.73 9.77 8.41
CA LEU A 173 4.38 8.60 9.02
C LEU A 173 4.72 8.85 10.50
N LEU A 174 5.27 10.02 10.86
CA LEU A 174 5.56 10.35 12.25
C LEU A 174 4.31 10.35 13.11
N ARG A 175 3.19 10.86 12.59
CA ARG A 175 1.91 10.81 13.29
C ARG A 175 1.50 9.36 13.56
N GLN A 176 1.59 8.48 12.56
CA GLN A 176 1.23 7.08 12.73
C GLN A 176 2.11 6.37 13.76
N VAL A 177 3.42 6.70 13.82
CA VAL A 177 4.30 6.22 14.89
C VAL A 177 3.78 6.68 16.24
N SER A 178 3.45 7.97 16.38
CA SER A 178 2.97 8.53 17.65
C SER A 178 1.62 7.94 18.09
N GLU A 179 0.69 7.74 17.16
CA GLU A 179 -0.63 7.16 17.42
C GLU A 179 -0.51 5.70 17.89
N THR A 180 0.31 4.89 17.22
CA THR A 180 0.52 3.48 17.62
C THR A 180 1.20 3.34 18.95
N LEU A 181 2.18 4.19 19.28
CA LEU A 181 2.82 4.20 20.59
C LEU A 181 1.89 4.69 21.70
N GLY A 182 0.94 5.58 21.38
CA GLY A 182 -0.09 6.04 22.32
C GLY A 182 -1.10 4.95 22.67
N GLU A 183 -1.46 4.10 21.72
CA GLU A 183 -2.34 2.95 21.94
C GLU A 183 -1.71 1.86 22.81
N GLU A 184 -0.39 1.63 22.69
CA GLU A 184 0.35 0.68 23.53
C GLU A 184 0.44 1.10 25.00
N LEU A 185 0.30 2.39 25.30
CA LEU A 185 0.28 2.91 26.68
C LEU A 185 -1.09 2.78 27.35
N ALA A 186 -2.16 2.50 26.61
CA ALA A 186 -3.48 2.23 27.16
C ALA A 186 -3.53 0.76 27.62
N PRO A 187 -3.86 0.47 28.90
CA PRO A 187 -3.85 -0.91 29.42
C PRO A 187 -5.03 -1.70 28.85
N SER A 188 -4.88 -2.32 27.68
CA SER A 188 -5.78 -3.33 27.20
C SER A 188 -5.30 -4.70 27.67
N VAL A 189 -6.10 -5.28 28.59
CA VAL A 189 -5.95 -6.66 29.07
C VAL A 189 -6.33 -7.61 27.95
N GLY A 190 -5.37 -8.32 27.39
CA GLY A 190 -5.59 -9.48 26.53
C GLY A 190 -4.95 -9.35 25.16
N ASP A 191 -3.99 -10.19 24.97
CA ASP A 191 -3.36 -10.77 23.79
C ASP A 191 -1.86 -10.53 23.70
N LEU A 192 -1.17 -11.37 24.48
CA LEU A 192 0.25 -11.65 24.32
C LEU A 192 0.40 -12.71 23.22
N GLU A 193 0.44 -12.32 21.95
CA GLU A 193 1.05 -13.13 20.87
C GLU A 193 0.90 -12.43 19.51
N SER A 194 1.72 -11.38 19.30
CA SER A 194 2.08 -11.01 17.94
C SER A 194 3.45 -10.35 17.96
N ALA A 195 4.45 -11.06 17.41
CA ALA A 195 5.87 -10.68 17.44
C ALA A 195 6.23 -9.49 16.54
N ASP A 196 5.27 -8.84 15.90
CA ASP A 196 5.47 -7.63 15.10
C ASP A 196 4.94 -6.41 15.87
N MET A 197 5.85 -5.70 16.52
CA MET A 197 5.56 -4.44 17.19
C MET A 197 4.94 -3.44 16.18
N PRO A 198 3.70 -2.98 16.40
CA PRO A 198 2.96 -2.15 15.43
C PRO A 198 3.70 -0.86 15.03
N GLY A 199 4.47 -0.27 15.93
CA GLY A 199 5.28 0.92 15.66
C GLY A 199 6.45 0.67 14.70
N SER A 200 6.96 -0.57 14.60
CA SER A 200 8.14 -0.89 13.82
C SER A 200 7.93 -0.69 12.30
N LEU A 201 6.72 -0.95 11.78
CA LEU A 201 6.39 -0.75 10.37
C LEU A 201 6.53 0.72 9.94
N PHE A 202 5.98 1.64 10.72
CA PHE A 202 6.01 3.07 10.38
C PHE A 202 7.42 3.65 10.51
N VAL A 203 8.20 3.18 11.49
CA VAL A 203 9.63 3.52 11.64
C VAL A 203 10.44 2.96 10.46
N ALA A 204 10.21 1.71 10.05
CA ALA A 204 10.85 1.13 8.88
C ALA A 204 10.48 1.88 7.58
N ALA A 205 9.23 2.31 7.45
CA ALA A 205 8.78 3.13 6.33
C ALA A 205 9.49 4.50 6.30
N LEU A 206 9.63 5.15 7.45
CA LEU A 206 10.39 6.39 7.59
C LEU A 206 11.85 6.20 7.18
N GLU A 207 12.51 5.16 7.68
CA GLU A 207 13.89 4.85 7.32
C GLU A 207 14.03 4.62 5.82
N LEU A 208 13.11 3.85 5.21
CA LEU A 208 13.11 3.58 3.78
C LEU A 208 12.94 4.86 2.95
N VAL A 209 11.97 5.71 3.29
CA VAL A 209 11.71 6.97 2.60
C VAL A 209 12.91 7.90 2.72
N LEU A 210 13.48 8.06 3.91
CA LEU A 210 14.68 8.86 4.13
C LEU A 210 15.91 8.30 3.44
N ALA A 211 16.06 6.97 3.35
CA ALA A 211 17.12 6.31 2.59
C ALA A 211 17.05 6.62 1.09
N ARG A 212 15.87 6.92 0.57
CA ARG A 212 15.69 7.36 -0.81
C ARG A 212 15.96 8.85 -1.03
N CYS A 213 15.87 9.65 0.03
CA CYS A 213 15.95 11.11 -0.03
C CYS A 213 17.31 11.66 0.40
N LEU A 214 17.94 11.03 1.39
CA LEU A 214 19.16 11.49 2.04
C LEU A 214 20.40 10.76 1.51
N ASP A 215 21.55 11.37 1.71
CA ASP A 215 22.84 10.72 1.49
C ASP A 215 23.10 9.68 2.59
N ASN A 216 23.86 8.64 2.22
CA ASN A 216 24.24 7.55 3.14
C ASN A 216 24.94 8.05 4.42
N ARG A 217 25.59 9.21 4.37
CA ARG A 217 26.25 9.83 5.53
C ARG A 217 25.25 10.21 6.61
N TRP A 218 24.14 10.85 6.22
CA TRP A 218 23.09 11.26 7.15
C TRP A 218 22.36 10.06 7.76
N LEU A 219 22.07 9.06 6.95
CA LEU A 219 21.45 7.82 7.43
C LEU A 219 22.32 7.07 8.44
N ARG A 220 23.63 7.05 8.18
CA ARG A 220 24.59 6.45 9.12
C ARG A 220 24.59 7.22 10.44
N LEU A 221 24.65 8.54 10.40
CA LEU A 221 24.61 9.39 11.58
C LEU A 221 23.34 9.15 12.42
N LEU A 222 22.18 9.09 11.79
CA LEU A 222 20.90 8.81 12.46
C LEU A 222 20.90 7.43 13.11
N ARG A 223 21.49 6.41 12.47
CA ARG A 223 21.63 5.06 13.04
C ARG A 223 22.59 5.07 14.24
N GLU A 224 23.74 5.71 14.11
CA GLU A 224 24.75 5.81 15.17
C GLU A 224 24.19 6.56 16.41
N GLN A 225 23.33 7.53 16.21
CA GLN A 225 22.64 8.28 17.28
C GLN A 225 21.44 7.53 17.86
N GLY A 226 21.09 6.35 17.35
CA GLY A 226 19.97 5.55 17.82
C GLY A 226 18.59 6.16 17.53
N ALA A 227 18.47 7.01 16.48
CA ALA A 227 17.24 7.73 16.15
C ALA A 227 16.06 6.76 15.93
N TRP A 228 16.28 5.67 15.21
CA TRP A 228 15.24 4.70 14.90
C TRP A 228 14.73 3.93 16.11
N ALA A 229 15.64 3.53 17.02
CA ALA A 229 15.28 2.89 18.28
C ALA A 229 14.49 3.86 19.17
N SER A 230 14.96 5.11 19.27
CA SER A 230 14.26 6.14 20.02
C SER A 230 12.86 6.45 19.48
N LEU A 231 12.67 6.45 18.16
CA LEU A 231 11.36 6.63 17.54
C LEU A 231 10.39 5.49 17.85
N ALA A 232 10.87 4.26 17.95
CA ALA A 232 10.07 3.07 18.25
C ALA A 232 9.74 2.91 19.73
N GLU A 233 10.41 3.62 20.62
CA GLU A 233 10.22 3.52 22.07
C GLU A 233 9.33 4.64 22.62
N PRO A 234 8.18 4.33 23.29
CA PRO A 234 7.23 5.34 23.76
C PRO A 234 7.87 6.44 24.63
N ARG A 235 8.82 6.06 25.52
CA ARG A 235 9.48 7.00 26.42
C ARG A 235 10.54 7.88 25.76
N ALA A 236 11.13 7.40 24.65
CA ALA A 236 12.20 8.08 23.92
C ALA A 236 11.72 8.71 22.60
N HIS A 237 10.44 8.57 22.25
CA HIS A 237 9.88 9.01 20.97
C HIS A 237 10.17 10.48 20.65
N SER A 238 9.99 11.37 21.60
CA SER A 238 10.28 12.80 21.44
C SER A 238 11.77 13.06 21.11
N THR A 239 12.68 12.29 21.73
CA THR A 239 14.11 12.35 21.42
C THR A 239 14.39 11.90 19.98
N GLY A 240 13.76 10.81 19.54
CA GLY A 240 13.85 10.33 18.16
C GLY A 240 13.37 11.39 17.14
N VAL A 241 12.24 12.06 17.41
CA VAL A 241 11.74 13.15 16.57
C VAL A 241 12.73 14.33 16.52
N CYS A 242 13.31 14.71 17.66
CA CYS A 242 14.33 15.77 17.73
C CYS A 242 15.59 15.41 16.95
N LEU A 243 16.00 14.15 16.93
CA LEU A 243 17.15 13.68 16.15
C LEU A 243 16.91 13.76 14.63
N LEU A 244 15.67 13.54 14.19
CA LEU A 244 15.29 13.69 12.76
C LEU A 244 15.20 15.16 12.33
N ALA A 245 14.96 16.09 13.26
CA ALA A 245 14.78 17.51 12.97
C ALA A 245 16.11 18.32 12.94
N ARG A 246 17.23 17.72 13.34
CA ARG A 246 18.58 18.29 13.30
C ARG A 246 19.27 18.11 11.97
#